data_2f0886e437b08665c8d8d22cfeb87f0f
#
_entry.id   2f0886e437b08665c8d8d22cfeb87f0f
#
_cell.length_a   1.000
_cell.length_b   1.000
_cell.length_c   1.000
_cell.angle_alpha   90.00
_cell.angle_beta   90.00
_cell.angle_gamma   90.00
#
_symmetry.space_group_name_H-M   'P 1'
#
loop_
_entity.id
_entity.type
_entity.pdbx_description
1 polymer ?
#
loop_
_entity_poly.entity_id
_entity_poly.type
_entity_poly.pdbx_seq_one_letter_code
_entity_poly.pdbx_strand_id
1 'polypeptide(L)'
;MEPVASIVLAAGKGTRMKSGVIKVLHPVAGLPMITWPVAAARAAGSGPIVLVIGHQANAVQGVFRGATDIRCAMQEEQLGTGHAVACALDALPGFRGTVLILCGDTPLLRAETLKNLLAYHHDNRAAVTVLTATMDDPYGYGRVVRDPEGRVTRIVEQKDADPEEQEIREINSGIYCMDAGFLFAHIRGVGNDNAQGEYYLTDLLAIAVREGLTCLALETVDADEIMGVNDRVQLAEAARILRRRINRDHMLNGVTLIDPDTTYIDEGVTIGADTTIHPGCRIGGGTVIGAGCEIDQGVSISGCRIGADCHIKAASVLEDSELGDDVAVGPMAHLRPGTTLGNKVKIGNFVETKKIVMGAGSKASHLTYLGDAEIGRDVNIGCG
;
A
#
# COMPACT_ATOMS: atom_id res chain seq x y z
N MET A 1 14.46 -8.69 -21.29
CA MET A 1 13.29 -7.81 -21.13
C MET A 1 13.74 -6.39 -21.34
N GLU A 2 12.93 -5.60 -21.98
CA GLU A 2 13.17 -4.18 -22.18
C GLU A 2 13.19 -3.44 -20.82
N PRO A 3 14.03 -2.40 -20.63
CA PRO A 3 14.04 -1.65 -19.37
C PRO A 3 12.68 -1.02 -19.09
N VAL A 4 12.27 -1.03 -17.83
CA VAL A 4 11.01 -0.43 -17.38
C VAL A 4 11.31 0.63 -16.31
N ALA A 5 10.84 1.86 -16.51
CA ALA A 5 10.81 2.88 -15.46
C ALA A 5 9.37 3.15 -15.01
N SER A 6 9.18 3.67 -13.82
CA SER A 6 7.85 4.09 -13.37
C SER A 6 7.80 5.58 -13.03
N ILE A 7 6.66 6.21 -13.32
CA ILE A 7 6.29 7.55 -12.85
C ILE A 7 5.06 7.39 -11.96
N VAL A 8 5.17 7.76 -10.68
CA VAL A 8 4.06 7.69 -9.72
C VAL A 8 3.57 9.10 -9.42
N LEU A 9 2.32 9.37 -9.76
CA LEU A 9 1.69 10.68 -9.60
C LEU A 9 1.20 10.87 -8.16
N ALA A 10 1.83 11.79 -7.43
CA ALA A 10 1.58 12.02 -6.00
C ALA A 10 1.53 13.51 -5.61
N ALA A 11 1.39 14.42 -6.59
CA ALA A 11 1.39 15.88 -6.35
C ALA A 11 0.04 16.46 -5.93
N GLY A 12 -1.05 15.69 -6.01
CA GLY A 12 -2.41 16.14 -5.74
C GLY A 12 -2.63 16.56 -4.27
N LYS A 13 -3.34 17.67 -4.03
CA LYS A 13 -3.61 18.22 -2.68
C LYS A 13 -4.55 17.35 -1.83
N GLY A 14 -5.41 16.54 -2.45
CA GLY A 14 -6.33 15.64 -1.74
C GLY A 14 -7.33 16.34 -0.81
N THR A 15 -7.90 17.45 -1.22
CA THR A 15 -8.78 18.31 -0.39
C THR A 15 -9.99 17.58 0.18
N ARG A 16 -10.51 16.57 -0.54
CA ARG A 16 -11.63 15.71 -0.09
C ARG A 16 -11.32 14.88 1.16
N MET A 17 -10.03 14.67 1.48
CA MET A 17 -9.61 13.98 2.71
C MET A 17 -9.87 14.82 3.97
N LYS A 18 -10.08 16.14 3.84
CA LYS A 18 -10.28 17.09 4.96
C LYS A 18 -9.23 16.89 6.06
N SER A 19 -7.96 16.89 5.68
CA SER A 19 -6.82 16.57 6.53
C SER A 19 -5.65 17.52 6.33
N GLY A 20 -4.88 17.76 7.39
CA GLY A 20 -3.58 18.44 7.31
C GLY A 20 -2.46 17.55 6.74
N VAL A 21 -2.71 16.23 6.64
CA VAL A 21 -1.80 15.26 6.03
C VAL A 21 -2.18 15.10 4.57
N ILE A 22 -1.19 15.13 3.67
CA ILE A 22 -1.40 14.89 2.24
C ILE A 22 -2.00 13.50 2.00
N LYS A 23 -2.90 13.39 1.01
CA LYS A 23 -3.69 12.20 0.70
C LYS A 23 -2.86 10.91 0.67
N VAL A 24 -1.76 10.91 -0.07
CA VAL A 24 -0.94 9.71 -0.31
C VAL A 24 -0.13 9.24 0.91
N LEU A 25 -0.10 10.03 1.99
CA LEU A 25 0.56 9.66 3.26
C LEU A 25 -0.41 9.10 4.31
N HIS A 26 -1.71 9.05 4.04
CA HIS A 26 -2.64 8.36 4.95
C HIS A 26 -2.30 6.88 5.00
N PRO A 27 -2.23 6.28 6.21
CA PRO A 27 -1.89 4.88 6.37
C PRO A 27 -3.02 3.95 5.89
N VAL A 28 -2.63 2.89 5.21
CA VAL A 28 -3.48 1.75 4.84
C VAL A 28 -2.71 0.49 5.21
N ALA A 29 -3.28 -0.37 6.05
CA ALA A 29 -2.62 -1.57 6.57
C ALA A 29 -1.19 -1.30 7.12
N GLY A 30 -1.06 -0.24 7.94
CA GLY A 30 0.18 0.14 8.62
C GLY A 30 1.17 0.97 7.81
N LEU A 31 1.01 1.08 6.50
CA LEU A 31 1.94 1.79 5.61
C LEU A 31 1.30 3.02 4.95
N PRO A 32 2.05 4.10 4.66
CA PRO A 32 1.59 5.21 3.84
C PRO A 32 1.08 4.70 2.48
N MET A 33 -0.06 5.22 2.02
CA MET A 33 -0.73 4.77 0.81
C MET A 33 0.18 4.69 -0.43
N ILE A 34 1.06 5.68 -0.62
CA ILE A 34 1.99 5.74 -1.76
C ILE A 34 2.98 4.55 -1.80
N THR A 35 3.23 3.89 -0.68
CA THR A 35 4.17 2.76 -0.64
C THR A 35 3.67 1.56 -1.43
N TRP A 36 2.34 1.40 -1.54
CA TRP A 36 1.72 0.25 -2.22
C TRP A 36 1.97 0.25 -3.73
N PRO A 37 1.62 1.31 -4.51
CA PRO A 37 1.91 1.33 -5.94
C PRO A 37 3.42 1.32 -6.23
N VAL A 38 4.26 1.90 -5.35
CA VAL A 38 5.72 1.82 -5.46
C VAL A 38 6.21 0.37 -5.27
N ALA A 39 5.69 -0.34 -4.26
CA ALA A 39 6.02 -1.75 -4.04
C ALA A 39 5.56 -2.63 -5.19
N ALA A 40 4.35 -2.41 -5.73
CA ALA A 40 3.86 -3.11 -6.90
C ALA A 40 4.75 -2.89 -8.14
N ALA A 41 5.18 -1.65 -8.40
CA ALA A 41 6.10 -1.32 -9.49
C ALA A 41 7.45 -2.04 -9.35
N ARG A 42 8.06 -2.03 -8.16
CA ARG A 42 9.31 -2.76 -7.86
C ARG A 42 9.16 -4.25 -8.11
N ALA A 43 8.09 -4.85 -7.60
CA ALA A 43 7.82 -6.28 -7.77
C ALA A 43 7.46 -6.67 -9.22
N ALA A 44 7.03 -5.70 -10.04
CA ALA A 44 6.87 -5.86 -11.49
C ALA A 44 8.20 -5.70 -12.27
N GLY A 45 9.31 -5.42 -11.58
CA GLY A 45 10.63 -5.28 -12.19
C GLY A 45 10.94 -3.87 -12.72
N SER A 46 10.20 -2.87 -12.31
CA SER A 46 10.42 -1.48 -12.71
C SER A 46 11.51 -0.79 -11.87
N GLY A 47 12.36 -0.02 -12.52
CA GLY A 47 13.34 0.90 -11.95
C GLY A 47 14.14 1.60 -13.03
N PRO A 48 14.39 2.92 -12.89
CA PRO A 48 14.11 3.78 -11.74
C PRO A 48 12.62 4.13 -11.58
N ILE A 49 12.23 4.55 -10.35
CA ILE A 49 10.89 5.03 -10.03
C ILE A 49 10.96 6.54 -9.75
N VAL A 50 10.17 7.32 -10.48
CA VAL A 50 10.09 8.77 -10.30
C VAL A 50 8.78 9.11 -9.59
N LEU A 51 8.87 9.72 -8.40
CA LEU A 51 7.71 10.24 -7.69
C LEU A 51 7.48 11.68 -8.11
N VAL A 52 6.32 11.97 -8.71
CA VAL A 52 5.90 13.34 -8.96
C VAL A 52 5.24 13.87 -7.70
N ILE A 53 5.90 14.80 -7.03
CA ILE A 53 5.52 15.35 -5.73
C ILE A 53 5.24 16.84 -5.84
N GLY A 54 4.48 17.39 -4.91
CA GLY A 54 4.11 18.80 -4.89
C GLY A 54 3.97 19.29 -3.46
N HIS A 55 2.75 19.57 -3.02
CA HIS A 55 2.49 19.96 -1.63
C HIS A 55 3.02 18.93 -0.63
N GLN A 56 3.69 19.38 0.45
CA GLN A 56 4.35 18.50 1.46
C GLN A 56 5.38 17.52 0.88
N ALA A 57 6.09 17.91 -0.17
CA ALA A 57 7.10 17.08 -0.84
C ALA A 57 8.09 16.41 0.13
N ASN A 58 8.61 17.16 1.13
CA ASN A 58 9.56 16.64 2.11
C ASN A 58 9.02 15.46 2.93
N ALA A 59 7.71 15.46 3.22
CA ALA A 59 7.08 14.37 3.96
C ALA A 59 7.00 13.10 3.09
N VAL A 60 6.67 13.23 1.81
CA VAL A 60 6.66 12.11 0.86
C VAL A 60 8.07 11.56 0.65
N GLN A 61 9.08 12.44 0.46
CA GLN A 61 10.49 12.03 0.35
C GLN A 61 10.97 11.29 1.60
N GLY A 62 10.49 11.71 2.78
CA GLY A 62 10.84 11.09 4.06
C GLY A 62 10.45 9.62 4.15
N VAL A 63 9.35 9.20 3.51
CA VAL A 63 8.89 7.80 3.46
C VAL A 63 9.92 6.90 2.77
N PHE A 64 10.60 7.42 1.77
CA PHE A 64 11.54 6.66 0.94
C PHE A 64 13.01 7.00 1.21
N ARG A 65 13.30 7.54 2.40
CA ARG A 65 14.66 7.91 2.77
C ARG A 65 15.61 6.71 2.67
N GLY A 66 16.69 6.86 1.91
CA GLY A 66 17.69 5.81 1.69
C GLY A 66 17.38 4.87 0.51
N ALA A 67 16.24 4.99 -0.14
CA ALA A 67 15.95 4.24 -1.38
C ALA A 67 16.75 4.81 -2.56
N THR A 68 17.59 4.00 -3.17
CA THR A 68 18.49 4.41 -4.28
C THR A 68 17.81 4.36 -5.65
N ASP A 69 16.72 3.65 -5.77
CA ASP A 69 15.93 3.46 -6.98
C ASP A 69 14.85 4.54 -7.18
N ILE A 70 14.65 5.40 -6.17
CA ILE A 70 13.62 6.46 -6.19
C ILE A 70 14.25 7.81 -6.51
N ARG A 71 13.63 8.50 -7.45
CA ARG A 71 13.89 9.88 -7.82
C ARG A 71 12.64 10.72 -7.57
N CYS A 72 12.78 12.02 -7.35
CA CYS A 72 11.66 12.93 -7.16
C CYS A 72 11.66 14.01 -8.23
N ALA A 73 10.48 14.32 -8.75
CA ALA A 73 10.23 15.45 -9.64
C ALA A 73 9.18 16.35 -9.00
N MET A 74 9.44 17.67 -9.03
CA MET A 74 8.52 18.65 -8.44
C MET A 74 7.48 19.08 -9.47
N GLN A 75 6.21 19.00 -9.09
CA GLN A 75 5.11 19.68 -9.77
C GLN A 75 4.66 20.86 -8.90
N GLU A 76 5.14 22.05 -9.18
CA GLU A 76 4.83 23.23 -8.38
C GLU A 76 3.38 23.66 -8.55
N GLU A 77 2.90 23.70 -9.78
CA GLU A 77 1.51 23.99 -10.13
C GLU A 77 0.80 22.74 -10.60
N GLN A 78 -0.36 22.44 -10.03
CA GLN A 78 -1.17 21.27 -10.40
C GLN A 78 -2.00 21.57 -11.66
N LEU A 79 -1.34 21.51 -12.84
CA LEU A 79 -1.94 21.80 -14.14
C LEU A 79 -2.43 20.54 -14.88
N GLY A 80 -2.68 19.45 -14.17
CA GLY A 80 -3.19 18.19 -14.72
C GLY A 80 -2.17 17.06 -14.73
N THR A 81 -2.63 15.86 -15.16
CA THR A 81 -1.85 14.61 -15.16
C THR A 81 -0.76 14.60 -16.22
N GLY A 82 -1.00 15.17 -17.39
CA GLY A 82 0.01 15.32 -18.44
C GLY A 82 1.15 16.24 -18.00
N HIS A 83 0.83 17.36 -17.34
CA HIS A 83 1.85 18.25 -16.76
C HIS A 83 2.68 17.53 -15.69
N ALA A 84 2.05 16.72 -14.84
CA ALA A 84 2.75 15.94 -13.83
C ALA A 84 3.77 14.97 -14.45
N VAL A 85 3.38 14.26 -15.51
CA VAL A 85 4.29 13.36 -16.25
C VAL A 85 5.41 14.16 -16.93
N ALA A 86 5.10 15.31 -17.53
CA ALA A 86 6.11 16.18 -18.15
C ALA A 86 7.20 16.63 -17.14
N CYS A 87 6.82 16.91 -15.88
CA CYS A 87 7.77 17.26 -14.82
C CYS A 87 8.73 16.08 -14.49
N ALA A 88 8.30 14.84 -14.69
CA ALA A 88 9.12 13.66 -14.39
C ALA A 88 10.22 13.38 -15.41
N LEU A 89 10.13 13.91 -16.63
CA LEU A 89 11.04 13.56 -17.72
C LEU A 89 12.51 13.86 -17.43
N ASP A 90 12.79 14.98 -16.75
CA ASP A 90 14.15 15.40 -16.43
C ASP A 90 14.82 14.44 -15.41
N ALA A 91 14.01 13.65 -14.69
CA ALA A 91 14.50 12.59 -13.82
C ALA A 91 14.78 11.27 -14.56
N LEU A 92 14.46 11.17 -15.87
CA LEU A 92 14.70 10.01 -16.74
C LEU A 92 15.56 10.35 -17.96
N PRO A 93 16.72 11.00 -17.81
CA PRO A 93 17.51 11.48 -18.92
C PRO A 93 17.98 10.30 -19.79
N GLY A 94 17.64 10.34 -21.10
CA GLY A 94 18.05 9.34 -22.07
C GLY A 94 17.48 7.94 -21.85
N PHE A 95 16.45 7.78 -21.01
CA PHE A 95 15.80 6.50 -20.78
C PHE A 95 15.16 6.00 -22.08
N ARG A 96 15.34 4.70 -22.35
CA ARG A 96 14.71 3.97 -23.45
C ARG A 96 14.08 2.70 -22.90
N GLY A 97 12.93 2.35 -23.42
CA GLY A 97 12.12 1.22 -22.95
C GLY A 97 10.70 1.64 -22.63
N THR A 98 10.07 0.98 -21.69
CA THR A 98 8.68 1.23 -21.31
C THR A 98 8.59 2.09 -20.04
N VAL A 99 7.71 3.06 -20.03
CA VAL A 99 7.37 3.88 -18.86
C VAL A 99 6.00 3.44 -18.33
N LEU A 100 5.97 2.92 -17.09
CA LEU A 100 4.76 2.71 -16.32
C LEU A 100 4.36 4.04 -15.66
N ILE A 101 3.12 4.49 -15.87
CA ILE A 101 2.57 5.66 -15.20
C ILE A 101 1.50 5.15 -14.23
N LEU A 102 1.66 5.48 -12.94
CA LEU A 102 0.85 4.98 -11.84
C LEU A 102 0.29 6.13 -11.01
N CYS A 103 -0.85 5.90 -10.38
CA CYS A 103 -1.43 6.82 -9.40
C CYS A 103 -0.94 6.48 -7.99
N GLY A 104 -0.47 7.47 -7.23
CA GLY A 104 0.02 7.29 -5.86
C GLY A 104 -1.08 6.99 -4.83
N ASP A 105 -2.34 7.05 -5.25
CA ASP A 105 -3.53 6.84 -4.44
C ASP A 105 -4.29 5.56 -4.79
N THR A 106 -3.67 4.61 -5.49
CA THR A 106 -4.22 3.29 -5.83
C THR A 106 -3.53 2.18 -5.03
N PRO A 107 -3.82 2.04 -3.71
CA PRO A 107 -3.09 1.12 -2.84
C PRO A 107 -3.39 -0.35 -3.09
N LEU A 108 -4.43 -0.67 -3.86
CA LEU A 108 -4.88 -2.05 -4.08
C LEU A 108 -4.24 -2.70 -5.31
N LEU A 109 -3.48 -1.93 -6.10
CA LEU A 109 -2.82 -2.38 -7.32
C LEU A 109 -1.81 -3.50 -7.04
N ARG A 110 -1.91 -4.60 -7.79
CA ARG A 110 -1.03 -5.77 -7.65
C ARG A 110 0.12 -5.76 -8.66
N ALA A 111 1.25 -6.29 -8.22
CA ALA A 111 2.39 -6.50 -9.11
C ALA A 111 2.09 -7.42 -10.29
N GLU A 112 1.24 -8.43 -10.09
CA GLU A 112 0.83 -9.37 -11.13
C GLU A 112 0.09 -8.66 -12.27
N THR A 113 -0.83 -7.76 -11.93
CA THR A 113 -1.57 -6.93 -12.89
C THR A 113 -0.63 -6.05 -13.71
N LEU A 114 0.38 -5.46 -13.06
CA LEU A 114 1.41 -4.68 -13.76
C LEU A 114 2.29 -5.54 -14.67
N LYS A 115 2.66 -6.77 -14.26
CA LYS A 115 3.40 -7.71 -15.10
C LYS A 115 2.59 -8.10 -16.34
N ASN A 116 1.30 -8.37 -16.16
CA ASN A 116 0.41 -8.70 -17.28
C ASN A 116 0.24 -7.51 -18.23
N LEU A 117 0.11 -6.29 -17.70
CA LEU A 117 0.03 -5.06 -18.49
C LEU A 117 1.30 -4.83 -19.30
N LEU A 118 2.49 -5.02 -18.70
CA LEU A 118 3.77 -4.91 -19.36
C LEU A 118 3.95 -5.97 -20.45
N ALA A 119 3.62 -7.23 -20.17
CA ALA A 119 3.69 -8.31 -21.14
C ALA A 119 2.78 -8.02 -22.34
N TYR A 120 1.53 -7.64 -22.09
CA TYR A 120 0.57 -7.31 -23.13
C TYR A 120 1.03 -6.13 -24.00
N HIS A 121 1.60 -5.09 -23.38
CA HIS A 121 2.20 -3.95 -24.06
C HIS A 121 3.35 -4.35 -24.99
N HIS A 122 4.31 -5.14 -24.47
CA HIS A 122 5.50 -5.59 -25.22
C HIS A 122 5.16 -6.55 -26.36
N ASP A 123 4.31 -7.55 -26.10
CA ASP A 123 3.95 -8.58 -27.08
C ASP A 123 3.28 -7.97 -28.31
N ASN A 124 2.55 -6.89 -28.12
CA ASN A 124 1.85 -6.18 -29.19
C ASN A 124 2.62 -4.95 -29.72
N ARG A 125 3.82 -4.66 -29.20
CA ARG A 125 4.64 -3.49 -29.57
C ARG A 125 3.82 -2.19 -29.56
N ALA A 126 3.03 -2.01 -28.52
CA ALA A 126 2.13 -0.86 -28.40
C ALA A 126 2.92 0.42 -28.08
N ALA A 127 2.46 1.56 -28.59
CA ALA A 127 2.94 2.87 -28.15
C ALA A 127 2.31 3.27 -26.83
N VAL A 128 1.02 2.94 -26.64
CA VAL A 128 0.25 3.21 -25.43
C VAL A 128 -0.62 2.00 -25.08
N THR A 129 -0.56 1.55 -23.84
CA THR A 129 -1.52 0.58 -23.29
C THR A 129 -2.09 1.15 -21.99
N VAL A 130 -3.40 1.25 -21.90
CA VAL A 130 -4.09 1.68 -20.68
C VAL A 130 -4.65 0.47 -19.94
N LEU A 131 -4.54 0.46 -18.61
CA LEU A 131 -5.29 -0.46 -17.77
C LEU A 131 -6.71 0.07 -17.59
N THR A 132 -7.73 -0.76 -17.83
CA THR A 132 -9.15 -0.38 -17.75
C THR A 132 -9.90 -1.31 -16.79
N ALA A 133 -11.12 -0.92 -16.43
CA ALA A 133 -12.07 -1.78 -15.77
C ALA A 133 -13.48 -1.42 -16.21
N THR A 134 -14.40 -2.38 -16.14
CA THR A 134 -15.83 -2.13 -16.30
C THR A 134 -16.48 -1.93 -14.94
N MET A 135 -17.18 -0.82 -14.73
CA MET A 135 -17.84 -0.46 -13.48
C MET A 135 -19.36 -0.29 -13.67
N ASP A 136 -20.13 -0.64 -12.63
CA ASP A 136 -21.57 -0.41 -12.62
C ASP A 136 -21.91 1.07 -12.53
N ASP A 137 -21.16 1.83 -11.73
CA ASP A 137 -21.22 3.29 -11.66
C ASP A 137 -19.86 3.88 -12.05
N PRO A 138 -19.69 4.31 -13.32
CA PRO A 138 -18.44 4.88 -13.82
C PRO A 138 -18.27 6.37 -13.49
N TYR A 139 -19.17 6.97 -12.73
CA TYR A 139 -19.15 8.40 -12.44
C TYR A 139 -17.80 8.88 -11.84
N GLY A 140 -17.28 9.95 -12.41
CA GLY A 140 -16.04 10.58 -11.98
C GLY A 140 -14.75 10.03 -12.61
N TYR A 141 -14.86 8.98 -13.45
CA TYR A 141 -13.73 8.44 -14.21
C TYR A 141 -13.79 8.89 -15.68
N GLY A 142 -12.64 8.86 -16.36
CA GLY A 142 -12.59 8.96 -17.82
C GLY A 142 -13.17 7.70 -18.47
N ARG A 143 -13.80 7.87 -19.63
CA ARG A 143 -14.41 6.78 -20.41
C ARG A 143 -13.51 6.34 -21.54
N VAL A 144 -13.40 5.04 -21.77
CA VAL A 144 -12.64 4.47 -22.89
C VAL A 144 -13.54 4.35 -24.10
N VAL A 145 -13.29 5.17 -25.12
CA VAL A 145 -14.06 5.19 -26.35
C VAL A 145 -13.44 4.23 -27.35
N ARG A 146 -14.28 3.35 -27.93
CA ARG A 146 -13.87 2.36 -28.93
C ARG A 146 -14.56 2.62 -30.27
N ASP A 147 -13.89 2.25 -31.36
CA ASP A 147 -14.51 2.22 -32.69
C ASP A 147 -15.43 0.98 -32.86
N PRO A 148 -16.19 0.88 -33.97
CA PRO A 148 -17.05 -0.27 -34.23
C PRO A 148 -16.30 -1.61 -34.29
N GLU A 149 -14.99 -1.60 -34.58
CA GLU A 149 -14.12 -2.77 -34.59
C GLU A 149 -13.56 -3.12 -33.21
N GLY A 150 -13.94 -2.35 -32.17
CA GLY A 150 -13.54 -2.55 -30.78
C GLY A 150 -12.17 -1.98 -30.41
N ARG A 151 -11.49 -1.25 -31.31
CA ARG A 151 -10.19 -0.63 -31.03
C ARG A 151 -10.37 0.64 -30.22
N VAL A 152 -9.47 0.87 -29.26
CA VAL A 152 -9.47 2.10 -28.47
C VAL A 152 -9.10 3.29 -29.37
N THR A 153 -9.90 4.34 -29.32
CA THR A 153 -9.70 5.55 -30.12
C THR A 153 -9.30 6.76 -29.28
N ARG A 154 -9.88 6.91 -28.09
CA ARG A 154 -9.58 8.00 -27.16
C ARG A 154 -10.12 7.67 -25.77
N ILE A 155 -9.71 8.46 -24.81
CA ILE A 155 -10.30 8.52 -23.47
C ILE A 155 -10.91 9.91 -23.31
N VAL A 156 -12.16 9.98 -22.86
CA VAL A 156 -12.85 11.24 -22.58
C VAL A 156 -13.05 11.39 -21.07
N GLU A 157 -12.63 12.51 -20.51
CA GLU A 157 -12.80 12.77 -19.08
C GLU A 157 -14.27 13.04 -18.74
N GLN A 158 -14.70 12.72 -17.49
CA GLN A 158 -16.09 12.85 -17.05
C GLN A 158 -16.73 14.21 -17.37
N LYS A 159 -15.97 15.32 -17.30
CA LYS A 159 -16.49 16.67 -17.50
C LYS A 159 -16.58 17.07 -18.98
N ASP A 160 -15.88 16.35 -19.84
CA ASP A 160 -15.83 16.59 -21.27
C ASP A 160 -16.71 15.58 -22.03
N ALA A 161 -17.19 14.53 -21.36
CA ALA A 161 -18.00 13.47 -21.93
C ALA A 161 -19.43 13.95 -22.25
N ASP A 162 -19.89 13.67 -23.47
CA ASP A 162 -21.27 13.86 -23.85
C ASP A 162 -22.21 12.82 -23.18
N PRO A 163 -23.55 12.95 -23.30
CA PRO A 163 -24.48 12.03 -22.65
C PRO A 163 -24.33 10.57 -23.11
N GLU A 164 -23.97 10.29 -24.36
CA GLU A 164 -23.76 8.93 -24.86
C GLU A 164 -22.46 8.34 -24.30
N GLU A 165 -21.41 9.15 -24.24
CA GLU A 165 -20.12 8.76 -23.67
C GLU A 165 -20.19 8.53 -22.15
N GLN A 166 -21.07 9.24 -21.44
CA GLN A 166 -21.28 9.03 -20.01
C GLN A 166 -21.88 7.65 -19.69
N GLU A 167 -22.59 7.02 -20.64
CA GLU A 167 -23.14 5.67 -20.49
C GLU A 167 -22.08 4.57 -20.65
N ILE A 168 -20.90 4.89 -21.17
CA ILE A 168 -19.80 3.93 -21.30
C ILE A 168 -19.35 3.50 -19.90
N ARG A 169 -19.33 2.19 -19.66
CA ARG A 169 -18.98 1.59 -18.37
C ARG A 169 -17.49 1.24 -18.24
N GLU A 170 -16.77 1.15 -19.38
CA GLU A 170 -15.32 0.93 -19.38
C GLU A 170 -14.60 2.23 -19.03
N ILE A 171 -13.88 2.20 -17.90
CA ILE A 171 -13.24 3.38 -17.34
C ILE A 171 -11.72 3.34 -17.48
N ASN A 172 -11.13 4.53 -17.54
CA ASN A 172 -9.71 4.77 -17.44
C ASN A 172 -9.24 4.69 -15.97
N SER A 173 -8.31 3.78 -15.69
CA SER A 173 -7.73 3.66 -14.35
C SER A 173 -6.70 4.75 -14.01
N GLY A 174 -6.20 5.48 -15.00
CA GLY A 174 -5.03 6.36 -14.84
C GLY A 174 -3.69 5.61 -14.81
N ILE A 175 -3.69 4.30 -15.09
CA ILE A 175 -2.49 3.45 -15.13
C ILE A 175 -2.16 3.11 -16.58
N TYR A 176 -0.91 3.38 -16.99
CA TYR A 176 -0.49 3.24 -18.38
C TYR A 176 0.87 2.56 -18.50
N CYS A 177 1.07 1.83 -19.60
CA CYS A 177 2.38 1.55 -20.19
C CYS A 177 2.51 2.41 -21.45
N MET A 178 3.64 3.10 -21.60
CA MET A 178 3.95 3.90 -22.79
C MET A 178 5.38 3.63 -23.24
N ASP A 179 5.59 3.57 -24.55
CA ASP A 179 6.94 3.64 -25.12
C ASP A 179 7.60 4.95 -24.72
N ALA A 180 8.83 4.90 -24.22
CA ALA A 180 9.53 6.08 -23.73
C ALA A 180 9.80 7.10 -24.86
N GLY A 181 10.11 6.62 -26.08
CA GLY A 181 10.37 7.49 -27.23
C GLY A 181 9.11 8.27 -27.61
N PHE A 182 7.97 7.59 -27.68
CA PHE A 182 6.67 8.20 -27.93
C PHE A 182 6.33 9.20 -26.81
N LEU A 183 6.38 8.79 -25.55
CA LEU A 183 6.05 9.64 -24.40
C LEU A 183 6.87 10.93 -24.39
N PHE A 184 8.19 10.83 -24.54
CA PHE A 184 9.11 11.98 -24.48
C PHE A 184 8.94 12.94 -25.65
N ALA A 185 8.56 12.41 -26.82
CA ALA A 185 8.32 13.24 -28.00
C ALA A 185 7.04 14.10 -27.89
N HIS A 186 5.99 13.57 -27.25
CA HIS A 186 4.64 14.15 -27.35
C HIS A 186 4.13 14.81 -26.07
N ILE A 187 4.56 14.42 -24.88
CA ILE A 187 3.96 14.87 -23.62
C ILE A 187 4.00 16.40 -23.45
N ARG A 188 5.06 17.07 -23.90
CA ARG A 188 5.18 18.53 -23.82
C ARG A 188 4.33 19.27 -24.87
N GLY A 189 3.78 18.57 -25.84
CA GLY A 189 2.90 19.09 -26.87
C GLY A 189 1.41 18.91 -26.58
N VAL A 190 1.06 18.26 -25.46
CA VAL A 190 -0.33 18.12 -25.01
C VAL A 190 -0.90 19.51 -24.71
N GLY A 191 -2.11 19.79 -25.20
CA GLY A 191 -2.84 21.04 -24.96
C GLY A 191 -3.64 21.01 -23.65
N ASN A 192 -4.30 22.14 -23.35
CA ASN A 192 -5.20 22.27 -22.20
C ASN A 192 -6.57 22.88 -22.58
N ASP A 193 -6.92 22.78 -23.84
CA ASP A 193 -8.23 23.24 -24.34
C ASP A 193 -9.32 22.20 -24.04
N ASN A 194 -9.75 22.17 -22.77
CA ASN A 194 -10.74 21.25 -22.24
C ASN A 194 -11.51 21.91 -21.08
N ALA A 195 -12.56 21.25 -20.58
CA ALA A 195 -13.47 21.78 -19.55
C ALA A 195 -12.75 22.17 -18.21
N GLN A 196 -11.59 21.62 -17.94
CA GLN A 196 -10.82 21.90 -16.73
C GLN A 196 -9.63 22.84 -16.94
N GLY A 197 -9.24 23.13 -18.19
CA GLY A 197 -8.04 23.89 -18.52
C GLY A 197 -6.74 23.17 -18.12
N GLU A 198 -6.76 21.83 -18.04
CA GLU A 198 -5.66 20.99 -17.58
C GLU A 198 -4.99 20.25 -18.74
N TYR A 199 -3.71 19.94 -18.61
CA TYR A 199 -2.99 19.06 -19.54
C TYR A 199 -3.32 17.61 -19.21
N TYR A 200 -4.16 16.99 -20.03
CA TYR A 200 -4.60 15.61 -19.79
C TYR A 200 -3.61 14.60 -20.36
N LEU A 201 -3.21 13.64 -19.52
CA LEU A 201 -2.38 12.51 -19.97
C LEU A 201 -3.13 11.65 -20.99
N THR A 202 -4.44 11.57 -20.88
CA THR A 202 -5.34 10.82 -21.77
C THR A 202 -5.26 11.26 -23.24
N ASP A 203 -4.88 12.50 -23.51
CA ASP A 203 -4.72 13.02 -24.87
C ASP A 203 -3.60 12.34 -25.66
N LEU A 204 -2.59 11.79 -24.96
CA LEU A 204 -1.52 11.02 -25.61
C LEU A 204 -2.05 9.80 -26.35
N LEU A 205 -3.11 9.15 -25.85
CA LEU A 205 -3.71 8.02 -26.54
C LEU A 205 -4.32 8.46 -27.89
N ALA A 206 -5.06 9.58 -27.90
CA ALA A 206 -5.62 10.13 -29.14
C ALA A 206 -4.53 10.61 -30.12
N ILE A 207 -3.40 11.12 -29.61
CA ILE A 207 -2.23 11.47 -30.43
C ILE A 207 -1.66 10.21 -31.10
N ALA A 208 -1.41 9.14 -30.32
CA ALA A 208 -0.88 7.88 -30.85
C ALA A 208 -1.80 7.25 -31.91
N VAL A 209 -3.12 7.27 -31.69
CA VAL A 209 -4.10 6.80 -32.67
C VAL A 209 -4.03 7.61 -33.98
N ARG A 210 -3.92 8.94 -33.91
CA ARG A 210 -3.81 9.82 -35.10
C ARG A 210 -2.53 9.56 -35.89
N GLU A 211 -1.46 9.15 -35.21
CA GLU A 211 -0.17 8.79 -35.84
C GLU A 211 -0.16 7.34 -36.37
N GLY A 212 -1.27 6.60 -36.22
CA GLY A 212 -1.40 5.21 -36.68
C GLY A 212 -0.59 4.22 -35.84
N LEU A 213 -0.24 4.60 -34.59
CA LEU A 213 0.48 3.73 -33.67
C LEU A 213 -0.49 2.77 -32.95
N THR A 214 0.04 1.64 -32.48
CA THR A 214 -0.75 0.64 -31.76
C THR A 214 -1.13 1.17 -30.36
N CYS A 215 -2.44 1.30 -30.12
CA CYS A 215 -3.02 1.69 -28.84
C CYS A 215 -3.90 0.57 -28.32
N LEU A 216 -3.73 0.18 -27.05
CA LEU A 216 -4.42 -0.95 -26.45
C LEU A 216 -5.06 -0.58 -25.13
N ALA A 217 -6.10 -1.32 -24.75
CA ALA A 217 -6.65 -1.33 -23.41
C ALA A 217 -6.64 -2.77 -22.89
N LEU A 218 -6.14 -2.96 -21.69
CA LEU A 218 -6.20 -4.22 -20.96
C LEU A 218 -7.17 -4.06 -19.79
N GLU A 219 -8.25 -4.82 -19.82
CA GLU A 219 -9.20 -4.81 -18.71
C GLU A 219 -8.65 -5.63 -17.54
N THR A 220 -8.66 -5.06 -16.32
CA THR A 220 -8.31 -5.80 -15.11
C THR A 220 -9.39 -6.80 -14.74
N VAL A 221 -8.97 -7.93 -14.21
CA VAL A 221 -9.90 -8.97 -13.71
C VAL A 221 -10.57 -8.54 -12.39
N ASP A 222 -9.90 -7.70 -11.60
CA ASP A 222 -10.36 -7.22 -10.28
C ASP A 222 -10.42 -5.70 -10.30
N ALA A 223 -11.64 -5.14 -10.45
CA ALA A 223 -11.85 -3.71 -10.51
C ALA A 223 -11.45 -2.98 -9.22
N ASP A 224 -11.38 -3.67 -8.08
CA ASP A 224 -10.90 -3.07 -6.83
C ASP A 224 -9.44 -2.60 -6.95
N GLU A 225 -8.63 -3.25 -7.79
CA GLU A 225 -7.21 -2.91 -7.94
C GLU A 225 -6.94 -1.49 -8.40
N ILE A 226 -7.87 -0.93 -9.18
CA ILE A 226 -7.73 0.42 -9.75
C ILE A 226 -8.46 1.49 -8.93
N MET A 227 -9.02 1.12 -7.77
CA MET A 227 -9.74 2.05 -6.91
C MET A 227 -8.81 3.13 -6.37
N GLY A 228 -9.03 4.37 -6.80
CA GLY A 228 -8.35 5.54 -6.27
C GLY A 228 -8.99 6.00 -4.96
N VAL A 229 -8.17 6.21 -3.93
CA VAL A 229 -8.62 6.70 -2.62
C VAL A 229 -8.62 8.23 -2.61
N ASN A 230 -9.79 8.85 -2.55
CA ASN A 230 -9.95 10.30 -2.59
C ASN A 230 -10.53 10.90 -1.31
N ASP A 231 -11.20 10.10 -0.50
CA ASP A 231 -11.82 10.50 0.76
C ASP A 231 -11.68 9.41 1.84
N ARG A 232 -12.23 9.65 3.03
CA ARG A 232 -12.14 8.75 4.18
C ARG A 232 -12.97 7.48 4.02
N VAL A 233 -14.05 7.51 3.24
CA VAL A 233 -14.88 6.32 2.99
C VAL A 233 -14.11 5.35 2.10
N GLN A 234 -13.56 5.87 0.98
CA GLN A 234 -12.71 5.08 0.09
C GLN A 234 -11.43 4.58 0.79
N LEU A 235 -10.86 5.37 1.71
CA LEU A 235 -9.71 4.93 2.54
C LEU A 235 -10.08 3.73 3.41
N ALA A 236 -11.23 3.77 4.08
CA ALA A 236 -11.70 2.66 4.91
C ALA A 236 -11.98 1.40 4.09
N GLU A 237 -12.55 1.56 2.89
CA GLU A 237 -12.80 0.45 1.98
C GLU A 237 -11.51 -0.18 1.47
N ALA A 238 -10.52 0.62 1.04
CA ALA A 238 -9.21 0.12 0.64
C ALA A 238 -8.52 -0.64 1.79
N ALA A 239 -8.59 -0.10 3.02
CA ALA A 239 -8.05 -0.77 4.20
C ALA A 239 -8.75 -2.11 4.48
N ARG A 240 -10.06 -2.19 4.28
CA ARG A 240 -10.84 -3.43 4.44
C ARG A 240 -10.41 -4.50 3.43
N ILE A 241 -10.23 -4.11 2.17
CA ILE A 241 -9.80 -5.03 1.10
C ILE A 241 -8.38 -5.53 1.37
N LEU A 242 -7.43 -4.64 1.69
CA LEU A 242 -6.05 -5.03 2.01
C LEU A 242 -6.00 -5.94 3.24
N ARG A 243 -6.74 -5.62 4.30
CA ARG A 243 -6.83 -6.49 5.49
C ARG A 243 -7.28 -7.90 5.12
N ARG A 244 -8.31 -8.04 4.27
CA ARG A 244 -8.77 -9.35 3.80
C ARG A 244 -7.70 -10.10 3.03
N ARG A 245 -6.93 -9.41 2.18
CA ARG A 245 -5.81 -10.01 1.43
C ARG A 245 -4.72 -10.49 2.40
N ILE A 246 -4.24 -9.64 3.29
CA ILE A 246 -3.21 -9.97 4.29
C ILE A 246 -3.65 -11.13 5.18
N ASN A 247 -4.86 -11.06 5.73
CA ASN A 247 -5.41 -12.12 6.59
C ASN A 247 -5.55 -13.45 5.84
N ARG A 248 -5.99 -13.42 4.57
CA ARG A 248 -6.04 -14.61 3.72
C ARG A 248 -4.66 -15.24 3.53
N ASP A 249 -3.64 -14.43 3.28
CA ASP A 249 -2.28 -14.93 3.08
C ASP A 249 -1.74 -15.59 4.36
N HIS A 250 -1.98 -15.02 5.54
CA HIS A 250 -1.64 -15.66 6.82
C HIS A 250 -2.38 -17.00 7.01
N MET A 251 -3.68 -17.06 6.72
CA MET A 251 -4.45 -18.31 6.81
C MET A 251 -3.94 -19.38 5.86
N LEU A 252 -3.58 -19.01 4.63
CA LEU A 252 -2.98 -19.96 3.66
C LEU A 252 -1.60 -20.47 4.10
N ASN A 253 -0.89 -19.70 4.94
CA ASN A 253 0.39 -20.08 5.53
C ASN A 253 0.26 -20.79 6.89
N GLY A 254 -0.94 -21.26 7.26
CA GLY A 254 -1.16 -22.11 8.43
C GLY A 254 -1.53 -21.38 9.72
N VAL A 255 -1.84 -20.07 9.67
CA VAL A 255 -2.35 -19.30 10.81
C VAL A 255 -3.87 -19.47 10.92
N THR A 256 -4.39 -19.68 12.12
CA THR A 256 -5.83 -19.72 12.37
C THR A 256 -6.32 -18.35 12.82
N LEU A 257 -7.16 -17.68 12.03
CA LEU A 257 -7.88 -16.48 12.42
C LEU A 257 -9.33 -16.85 12.73
N ILE A 258 -9.76 -16.72 13.99
CA ILE A 258 -11.13 -17.08 14.42
C ILE A 258 -12.17 -16.15 13.77
N ASP A 259 -11.85 -14.88 13.66
CA ASP A 259 -12.67 -13.89 12.96
C ASP A 259 -11.76 -12.94 12.13
N PRO A 260 -11.55 -13.26 10.84
CA PRO A 260 -10.70 -12.45 9.98
C PRO A 260 -11.21 -11.02 9.77
N ASP A 261 -12.51 -10.78 9.87
CA ASP A 261 -13.09 -9.45 9.61
C ASP A 261 -12.82 -8.47 10.76
N THR A 262 -12.64 -8.96 11.99
CA THR A 262 -12.30 -8.14 13.17
C THR A 262 -10.83 -8.23 13.59
N THR A 263 -10.00 -8.97 12.85
CA THR A 263 -8.56 -9.09 13.09
C THR A 263 -7.80 -8.14 12.17
N TYR A 264 -7.00 -7.25 12.75
CA TYR A 264 -6.23 -6.22 12.06
C TYR A 264 -4.74 -6.58 12.09
N ILE A 265 -4.22 -7.07 10.97
CA ILE A 265 -2.80 -7.37 10.78
C ILE A 265 -2.25 -6.40 9.73
N ASP A 266 -1.22 -5.65 10.11
CA ASP A 266 -0.55 -4.70 9.22
C ASP A 266 0.43 -5.43 8.28
N GLU A 267 0.76 -4.79 7.17
CA GLU A 267 1.80 -5.26 6.24
C GLU A 267 3.14 -5.41 6.94
N GLY A 268 3.91 -6.44 6.56
CA GLY A 268 5.22 -6.74 7.12
C GLY A 268 5.19 -7.49 8.46
N VAL A 269 4.02 -7.83 9.00
CA VAL A 269 3.90 -8.76 10.13
C VAL A 269 4.13 -10.18 9.65
N THR A 270 4.90 -10.96 10.43
CA THR A 270 5.12 -12.40 10.18
C THR A 270 4.58 -13.23 11.33
N ILE A 271 3.88 -14.32 11.02
CA ILE A 271 3.26 -15.19 12.02
C ILE A 271 3.53 -16.65 11.64
N GLY A 272 4.06 -17.42 12.59
CA GLY A 272 4.34 -18.85 12.41
C GLY A 272 3.09 -19.69 12.31
N ALA A 273 3.20 -20.84 11.64
CA ALA A 273 2.10 -21.78 11.48
C ALA A 273 1.58 -22.31 12.84
N ASP A 274 0.36 -22.81 12.86
CA ASP A 274 -0.36 -23.30 14.06
C ASP A 274 -0.61 -22.22 15.13
N THR A 275 -0.29 -20.95 14.85
CA THR A 275 -0.68 -19.83 15.71
C THR A 275 -2.16 -19.50 15.51
N THR A 276 -2.88 -19.36 16.63
CA THR A 276 -4.31 -19.00 16.65
C THR A 276 -4.48 -17.57 17.14
N ILE A 277 -5.25 -16.76 16.39
CA ILE A 277 -5.57 -15.38 16.74
C ILE A 277 -7.07 -15.21 16.89
N HIS A 278 -7.47 -14.75 18.06
CA HIS A 278 -8.86 -14.52 18.43
C HIS A 278 -9.37 -13.13 17.95
N PRO A 279 -10.70 -12.90 17.98
CA PRO A 279 -11.30 -11.67 17.44
C PRO A 279 -10.80 -10.38 18.09
N GLY A 280 -10.82 -9.30 17.35
CA GLY A 280 -10.52 -7.94 17.84
C GLY A 280 -9.04 -7.66 18.08
N CYS A 281 -8.13 -8.54 17.66
CA CYS A 281 -6.70 -8.33 17.77
C CYS A 281 -6.20 -7.28 16.76
N ARG A 282 -5.19 -6.50 17.19
CA ARG A 282 -4.42 -5.61 16.33
C ARG A 282 -2.94 -5.95 16.41
N ILE A 283 -2.33 -6.28 15.28
CA ILE A 283 -0.92 -6.67 15.19
C ILE A 283 -0.24 -5.83 14.11
N GLY A 284 0.77 -5.05 14.49
CA GLY A 284 1.43 -4.12 13.56
C GLY A 284 2.90 -3.87 13.90
N GLY A 285 3.48 -2.82 13.30
CA GLY A 285 4.85 -2.39 13.58
C GLY A 285 5.93 -3.39 13.19
N GLY A 286 5.71 -4.25 12.19
CA GLY A 286 6.69 -5.26 11.78
C GLY A 286 6.89 -6.37 12.84
N THR A 287 5.85 -6.67 13.62
CA THR A 287 5.86 -7.74 14.62
C THR A 287 6.15 -9.10 14.00
N VAL A 288 6.94 -9.91 14.73
CA VAL A 288 7.23 -11.30 14.39
C VAL A 288 6.69 -12.20 15.50
N ILE A 289 5.83 -13.15 15.18
CA ILE A 289 5.25 -14.14 16.10
C ILE A 289 5.69 -15.53 15.65
N GLY A 290 6.20 -16.33 16.58
CA GLY A 290 6.58 -17.72 16.37
C GLY A 290 5.40 -18.64 16.08
N ALA A 291 5.68 -19.92 15.91
CA ALA A 291 4.67 -20.96 15.68
C ALA A 291 3.98 -21.37 16.98
N GLY A 292 2.77 -21.95 16.88
CA GLY A 292 2.06 -22.54 18.02
C GLY A 292 1.57 -21.57 19.07
N CYS A 293 1.56 -20.28 18.79
CA CYS A 293 1.13 -19.25 19.75
C CYS A 293 -0.40 -19.16 19.84
N GLU A 294 -0.90 -18.72 20.98
CA GLU A 294 -2.30 -18.36 21.19
C GLU A 294 -2.40 -16.88 21.55
N ILE A 295 -3.11 -16.11 20.74
CA ILE A 295 -3.33 -14.66 20.92
C ILE A 295 -4.81 -14.45 21.17
N ASP A 296 -5.17 -14.22 22.44
CA ASP A 296 -6.56 -14.06 22.86
C ASP A 296 -7.19 -12.76 22.35
N GLN A 297 -8.50 -12.66 22.51
CA GLN A 297 -9.30 -11.53 22.01
C GLN A 297 -8.83 -10.15 22.54
N GLY A 298 -8.85 -9.16 21.65
CA GLY A 298 -8.59 -7.76 21.98
C GLY A 298 -7.15 -7.45 22.35
N VAL A 299 -6.20 -8.32 22.02
CA VAL A 299 -4.77 -8.11 22.21
C VAL A 299 -4.26 -7.09 21.20
N SER A 300 -3.39 -6.17 21.64
CA SER A 300 -2.69 -5.21 20.79
C SER A 300 -1.18 -5.45 20.85
N ILE A 301 -0.55 -5.69 19.69
CA ILE A 301 0.88 -5.97 19.58
C ILE A 301 1.48 -5.05 18.52
N SER A 302 2.59 -4.39 18.86
CA SER A 302 3.32 -3.53 17.92
C SER A 302 4.83 -3.61 18.16
N GLY A 303 5.61 -3.83 17.09
CA GLY A 303 7.08 -3.81 17.13
C GLY A 303 7.70 -4.95 17.95
N CYS A 304 6.99 -6.06 18.16
CA CYS A 304 7.43 -7.14 19.04
C CYS A 304 8.07 -8.31 18.30
N ARG A 305 8.95 -9.03 18.99
CA ARG A 305 9.43 -10.36 18.63
C ARG A 305 8.94 -11.36 19.67
N ILE A 306 8.13 -12.29 19.28
CA ILE A 306 7.51 -13.29 20.16
C ILE A 306 7.96 -14.66 19.70
N GLY A 307 8.53 -15.46 20.61
CA GLY A 307 8.98 -16.83 20.37
C GLY A 307 7.83 -17.79 20.10
N ALA A 308 8.11 -19.07 20.04
CA ALA A 308 7.14 -20.12 19.82
C ALA A 308 6.34 -20.45 21.09
N ASP A 309 5.16 -21.07 20.92
CA ASP A 309 4.33 -21.63 21.99
C ASP A 309 3.94 -20.61 23.08
N CYS A 310 3.86 -19.33 22.74
CA CYS A 310 3.50 -18.25 23.65
C CYS A 310 1.99 -18.09 23.76
N HIS A 311 1.51 -17.72 24.96
CA HIS A 311 0.09 -17.40 25.18
C HIS A 311 -0.06 -15.93 25.63
N ILE A 312 -0.55 -15.10 24.75
CA ILE A 312 -0.86 -13.70 25.04
C ILE A 312 -2.35 -13.58 25.32
N LYS A 313 -2.67 -13.40 26.60
CA LYS A 313 -4.04 -13.43 27.10
C LYS A 313 -4.77 -12.11 26.87
N ALA A 314 -6.09 -12.21 26.92
CA ALA A 314 -7.03 -11.17 26.53
C ALA A 314 -6.70 -9.76 27.02
N ALA A 315 -6.92 -8.78 26.15
CA ALA A 315 -6.78 -7.35 26.40
C ALA A 315 -5.36 -6.92 26.89
N SER A 316 -4.33 -7.72 26.60
CA SER A 316 -2.95 -7.33 26.87
C SER A 316 -2.39 -6.42 25.76
N VAL A 317 -1.49 -5.52 26.12
CA VAL A 317 -0.83 -4.58 25.20
C VAL A 317 0.66 -4.83 25.24
N LEU A 318 1.27 -5.06 24.07
CA LEU A 318 2.71 -5.31 23.91
C LEU A 318 3.29 -4.33 22.91
N GLU A 319 4.32 -3.59 23.31
CA GLU A 319 4.99 -2.58 22.50
C GLU A 319 6.51 -2.79 22.54
N ASP A 320 7.17 -2.83 21.38
CA ASP A 320 8.62 -2.90 21.20
C ASP A 320 9.30 -3.83 22.23
N SER A 321 8.81 -5.07 22.33
CA SER A 321 9.20 -6.06 23.35
C SER A 321 9.67 -7.36 22.70
N GLU A 322 10.58 -8.05 23.40
CA GLU A 322 11.12 -9.35 22.99
C GLU A 322 10.74 -10.44 23.98
N LEU A 323 10.08 -11.49 23.51
CA LEU A 323 9.63 -12.64 24.30
C LEU A 323 10.30 -13.91 23.75
N GLY A 324 10.89 -14.70 24.64
CA GLY A 324 11.35 -16.06 24.34
C GLY A 324 10.19 -17.02 24.11
N ASP A 325 10.49 -18.31 24.13
CA ASP A 325 9.50 -19.37 23.92
C ASP A 325 8.72 -19.69 25.20
N ASP A 326 7.49 -20.21 25.04
CA ASP A 326 6.62 -20.66 26.13
C ASP A 326 6.34 -19.55 27.17
N VAL A 327 6.26 -18.32 26.72
CA VAL A 327 5.96 -17.15 27.57
C VAL A 327 4.46 -16.95 27.67
N ALA A 328 3.96 -16.68 28.89
CA ALA A 328 2.56 -16.35 29.12
C ALA A 328 2.44 -14.91 29.62
N VAL A 329 1.61 -14.08 28.93
CA VAL A 329 1.37 -12.67 29.26
C VAL A 329 -0.11 -12.41 29.46
N GLY A 330 -0.47 -11.75 30.56
CA GLY A 330 -1.81 -11.29 30.82
C GLY A 330 -2.69 -12.23 31.66
N PRO A 331 -4.02 -12.00 31.65
CA PRO A 331 -4.73 -10.97 30.87
C PRO A 331 -4.49 -9.52 31.36
N MET A 332 -4.81 -8.54 30.52
CA MET A 332 -4.72 -7.11 30.87
C MET A 332 -3.32 -6.70 31.39
N ALA A 333 -2.27 -7.26 30.81
CA ALA A 333 -0.90 -6.87 31.08
C ALA A 333 -0.43 -5.82 30.06
N HIS A 334 0.54 -4.97 30.45
CA HIS A 334 1.13 -3.99 29.54
C HIS A 334 2.65 -4.13 29.53
N LEU A 335 3.17 -4.65 28.40
CA LEU A 335 4.60 -4.67 28.14
C LEU A 335 4.98 -3.44 27.34
N ARG A 336 5.66 -2.49 27.99
CA ARG A 336 6.12 -1.25 27.39
C ARG A 336 7.50 -1.44 26.73
N PRO A 337 7.92 -0.50 25.86
CA PRO A 337 9.16 -0.60 25.11
C PRO A 337 10.40 -0.96 25.96
N GLY A 338 11.23 -1.84 25.40
CA GLY A 338 12.47 -2.31 26.04
C GLY A 338 12.27 -3.45 27.05
N THR A 339 11.14 -4.14 27.00
CA THR A 339 10.89 -5.34 27.80
C THR A 339 11.46 -6.56 27.09
N THR A 340 12.32 -7.32 27.76
CA THR A 340 12.87 -8.59 27.29
C THR A 340 12.55 -9.69 28.29
N LEU A 341 11.80 -10.71 27.85
CA LEU A 341 11.39 -11.86 28.65
C LEU A 341 12.06 -13.13 28.14
N GLY A 342 12.78 -13.85 29.00
CA GLY A 342 13.35 -15.16 28.69
C GLY A 342 12.26 -16.23 28.56
N ASN A 343 12.65 -17.44 28.13
CA ASN A 343 11.74 -18.57 27.97
C ASN A 343 10.98 -18.90 29.27
N LYS A 344 9.73 -19.28 29.14
CA LYS A 344 8.85 -19.73 30.25
C LYS A 344 8.59 -18.66 31.31
N VAL A 345 8.77 -17.40 30.97
CA VAL A 345 8.40 -16.27 31.86
C VAL A 345 6.88 -16.16 31.92
N LYS A 346 6.36 -15.81 33.10
CA LYS A 346 4.92 -15.51 33.30
C LYS A 346 4.74 -14.09 33.79
N ILE A 347 4.05 -13.29 33.02
CA ILE A 347 3.55 -11.97 33.36
C ILE A 347 2.05 -12.08 33.52
N GLY A 348 1.53 -11.87 34.73
CA GLY A 348 0.12 -12.04 35.02
C GLY A 348 -0.72 -10.77 34.83
N ASN A 349 -1.94 -10.79 35.39
CA ASN A 349 -2.90 -9.72 35.18
C ASN A 349 -2.54 -8.41 35.90
N PHE A 350 -2.77 -7.28 35.22
CA PHE A 350 -2.47 -5.93 35.70
C PHE A 350 -0.98 -5.73 36.07
N VAL A 351 -0.08 -6.44 35.38
CA VAL A 351 1.35 -6.21 35.48
C VAL A 351 1.78 -5.28 34.36
N GLU A 352 2.49 -4.23 34.71
CA GLU A 352 3.11 -3.30 33.75
C GLU A 352 4.63 -3.45 33.80
N THR A 353 5.27 -3.50 32.65
CA THR A 353 6.74 -3.58 32.52
C THR A 353 7.29 -2.46 31.65
N LYS A 354 8.53 -2.01 31.93
CA LYS A 354 9.23 -1.00 31.13
C LYS A 354 10.73 -1.18 31.26
N LYS A 355 11.45 -1.37 30.15
CA LYS A 355 12.91 -1.50 30.15
C LYS A 355 13.39 -2.52 31.18
N ILE A 356 12.90 -3.73 31.13
CA ILE A 356 13.33 -4.84 31.99
C ILE A 356 13.95 -5.96 31.18
N VAL A 357 14.88 -6.69 31.81
CA VAL A 357 15.32 -8.00 31.37
C VAL A 357 14.90 -9.01 32.44
N MET A 358 14.06 -9.99 32.07
CA MET A 358 13.58 -11.00 33.00
C MET A 358 14.04 -12.39 32.56
N GLY A 359 14.81 -13.03 33.40
CA GLY A 359 15.41 -14.35 33.15
C GLY A 359 14.36 -15.46 33.07
N ALA A 360 14.73 -16.55 32.38
CA ALA A 360 13.86 -17.67 32.12
C ALA A 360 13.23 -18.27 33.40
N GLY A 361 11.95 -18.72 33.29
CA GLY A 361 11.21 -19.33 34.39
C GLY A 361 10.68 -18.38 35.45
N SER A 362 11.02 -17.10 35.36
CA SER A 362 10.61 -16.10 36.36
C SER A 362 9.15 -15.67 36.20
N LYS A 363 8.55 -15.18 37.26
CA LYS A 363 7.10 -14.87 37.33
C LYS A 363 6.85 -13.55 38.03
N ALA A 364 5.91 -12.77 37.50
CA ALA A 364 5.24 -11.65 38.17
C ALA A 364 3.73 -11.84 37.99
N SER A 365 3.05 -12.34 39.03
CA SER A 365 1.72 -12.96 38.86
C SER A 365 0.58 -11.95 38.74
N HIS A 366 0.65 -10.80 39.38
CA HIS A 366 -0.41 -9.78 39.34
C HIS A 366 0.00 -8.44 40.00
N LEU A 367 -0.69 -7.36 39.64
CA LEU A 367 -0.69 -6.06 40.32
C LEU A 367 0.71 -5.50 40.64
N THR A 368 1.62 -5.54 39.66
CA THR A 368 3.01 -5.15 39.89
C THR A 368 3.49 -4.25 38.76
N TYR A 369 4.24 -3.19 39.10
CA TYR A 369 5.03 -2.43 38.13
C TYR A 369 6.51 -2.86 38.23
N LEU A 370 7.09 -3.20 37.10
CA LEU A 370 8.49 -3.54 36.95
C LEU A 370 9.12 -2.57 35.96
N GLY A 371 10.07 -1.76 36.43
CA GLY A 371 10.74 -0.76 35.62
C GLY A 371 12.23 -0.69 35.84
N ASP A 372 13.00 -0.51 34.75
CA ASP A 372 14.44 -0.30 34.74
C ASP A 372 15.19 -1.34 35.59
N ALA A 373 14.86 -2.65 35.45
CA ALA A 373 15.34 -3.72 36.32
C ALA A 373 15.86 -4.92 35.52
N GLU A 374 16.86 -5.59 36.11
CA GLU A 374 17.31 -6.92 35.67
C GLU A 374 16.90 -7.95 36.72
N ILE A 375 16.10 -8.94 36.29
CA ILE A 375 15.53 -10.00 37.11
C ILE A 375 16.17 -11.31 36.69
N GLY A 376 16.75 -12.05 37.60
CA GLY A 376 17.41 -13.34 37.37
C GLY A 376 16.43 -14.42 36.88
N ARG A 377 16.93 -15.65 36.81
CA ARG A 377 16.12 -16.83 36.44
C ARG A 377 15.36 -17.35 37.65
N ASP A 378 14.21 -17.96 37.38
CA ASP A 378 13.39 -18.67 38.38
C ASP A 378 12.98 -17.79 39.59
N VAL A 379 12.92 -16.47 39.40
CA VAL A 379 12.48 -15.50 40.39
C VAL A 379 10.94 -15.44 40.42
N ASN A 380 10.38 -15.38 41.61
CA ASN A 380 8.93 -15.15 41.79
C ASN A 380 8.73 -13.80 42.46
N ILE A 381 8.10 -12.86 41.75
CA ILE A 381 7.78 -11.52 42.23
C ILE A 381 6.35 -11.52 42.74
N GLY A 382 6.19 -11.22 44.03
CA GLY A 382 4.91 -10.97 44.68
C GLY A 382 4.37 -9.59 44.37
N CYS A 383 3.09 -9.35 44.65
CA CYS A 383 2.52 -8.01 44.70
C CYS A 383 2.85 -7.37 46.04
N GLY A 384 3.35 -6.13 46.03
CA GLY A 384 3.63 -5.38 47.24
C GLY A 384 3.15 -3.96 47.11
#